data_e0737244f6f9f7b34e4a42fc7eb73278
#
_entry.id   e0737244f6f9f7b34e4a42fc7eb73278
#
_cell.length_a   1.000
_cell.length_b   1.000
_cell.length_c   1.000
_cell.angle_alpha   90.00
_cell.angle_beta   90.00
_cell.angle_gamma   90.00
#
_symmetry.space_group_name_H-M   'P 1'
#
loop_
_entity.id
_entity.type
_entity.pdbx_description
1 polymer ?
#
loop_
_entity_poly.entity_id
_entity_poly.type
_entity_poly.pdbx_seq_one_letter_code
_entity_poly.pdbx_strand_id
1 'polypeptide(L)'
;MRKHVKGNVSWVGYIDWELESFHGDDYSIMNGSSQNAYLIEEEKTVLIDTVWTPHRFDFVENLKKEIDLKKIDFIVAHHGECDHSRSLTAASLPEQLLRICPMTGAARSAASARICLRRFNR
;
A
#
# COMPACT_ATOMS: atom_id res chain seq x y z
N MET A 1 -10.12 -9.20 1.23
CA MET A 1 -9.81 -10.62 0.92
C MET A 1 -8.34 -10.85 1.21
N ARG A 2 -8.04 -11.65 2.23
CA ARG A 2 -6.68 -12.00 2.64
C ARG A 2 -6.31 -13.38 2.10
N LYS A 3 -5.12 -13.52 1.52
CA LYS A 3 -4.58 -14.81 1.07
C LYS A 3 -3.26 -15.09 1.76
N HIS A 4 -3.18 -16.22 2.46
CA HIS A 4 -1.92 -16.67 3.05
C HIS A 4 -0.88 -16.96 1.97
N VAL A 5 0.33 -16.44 2.13
CA VAL A 5 1.44 -16.66 1.21
C VAL A 5 2.43 -17.68 1.80
N LYS A 6 3.04 -17.33 2.94
CA LYS A 6 3.99 -18.20 3.64
C LYS A 6 4.26 -17.65 5.05
N GLY A 7 4.31 -18.55 6.04
CA GLY A 7 4.61 -18.16 7.42
C GLY A 7 3.61 -17.12 7.93
N ASN A 8 4.10 -15.96 8.28
CA ASN A 8 3.35 -14.81 8.77
C ASN A 8 3.03 -13.75 7.69
N VAL A 9 3.29 -14.09 6.42
CA VAL A 9 3.06 -13.20 5.26
C VAL A 9 1.73 -13.53 4.61
N SER A 10 0.91 -12.51 4.45
CA SER A 10 -0.37 -12.59 3.74
C SER A 10 -0.47 -11.51 2.66
N TRP A 11 -1.01 -11.87 1.51
CA TRP A 11 -1.41 -10.92 0.49
C TRP A 11 -2.75 -10.28 0.88
N VAL A 12 -2.83 -8.97 0.80
CA VAL A 12 -4.02 -8.16 1.14
C VAL A 12 -4.33 -7.11 0.07
N GLY A 13 -3.76 -7.25 -1.12
CA GLY A 13 -3.93 -6.32 -2.22
C GLY A 13 -5.33 -6.31 -2.84
N TYR A 14 -5.41 -5.81 -4.05
CA TYR A 14 -6.64 -5.68 -4.82
C TYR A 14 -6.48 -6.32 -6.20
N ILE A 15 -7.52 -6.96 -6.72
CA ILE A 15 -7.55 -7.44 -8.11
C ILE A 15 -8.52 -6.55 -8.86
N ASP A 16 -7.99 -5.81 -9.82
CA ASP A 16 -8.74 -4.95 -10.71
C ASP A 16 -9.02 -5.70 -12.01
N TRP A 17 -10.21 -6.27 -12.10
CA TRP A 17 -10.67 -7.02 -13.28
C TRP A 17 -11.10 -6.12 -14.43
N GLU A 18 -11.35 -4.82 -14.13
CA GLU A 18 -11.86 -3.85 -15.09
C GLU A 18 -10.74 -3.04 -15.76
N LEU A 19 -9.50 -3.24 -15.33
CA LEU A 19 -8.36 -2.57 -15.93
C LEU A 19 -8.08 -3.15 -17.32
N GLU A 20 -8.33 -2.36 -18.36
CA GLU A 20 -8.18 -2.76 -19.76
C GLU A 20 -6.83 -2.33 -20.36
N SER A 21 -6.18 -1.31 -19.78
CA SER A 21 -4.90 -0.80 -20.25
C SER A 21 -4.02 -0.30 -19.10
N PHE A 22 -2.72 -0.32 -19.30
CA PHE A 22 -1.71 0.16 -18.34
C PHE A 22 -0.70 1.07 -19.04
N HIS A 23 -0.27 2.14 -18.37
CA HIS A 23 0.52 3.22 -18.97
C HIS A 23 -0.16 3.85 -20.21
N GLY A 24 -1.41 4.26 -20.05
CA GLY A 24 -2.23 4.72 -21.16
C GLY A 24 -2.63 3.53 -22.05
N ASP A 25 -2.49 3.69 -23.37
CA ASP A 25 -2.85 2.66 -24.35
C ASP A 25 -1.66 1.77 -24.76
N ASP A 26 -0.50 1.92 -24.12
CA ASP A 26 0.72 1.22 -24.52
C ASP A 26 0.65 -0.29 -24.27
N TYR A 27 -0.10 -0.71 -23.23
CA TYR A 27 -0.26 -2.11 -22.88
C TYR A 27 -1.73 -2.48 -22.71
N SER A 28 -2.24 -3.33 -23.61
CA SER A 28 -3.56 -3.93 -23.48
C SER A 28 -3.54 -5.04 -22.42
N ILE A 29 -4.49 -5.01 -21.50
CA ILE A 29 -4.64 -5.99 -20.42
C ILE A 29 -5.97 -6.73 -20.62
N MET A 30 -5.90 -8.01 -20.94
CA MET A 30 -7.09 -8.81 -21.23
C MET A 30 -7.80 -9.40 -20.00
N ASN A 31 -7.07 -9.49 -18.88
CA ASN A 31 -7.53 -10.21 -17.68
C ASN A 31 -7.44 -9.38 -16.41
N GLY A 32 -7.43 -8.06 -16.53
CA GLY A 32 -7.22 -7.16 -15.41
C GLY A 32 -5.79 -7.24 -14.84
N SER A 33 -5.58 -6.65 -13.67
CA SER A 33 -4.29 -6.64 -12.98
C SER A 33 -4.43 -6.84 -11.48
N SER A 34 -3.39 -7.38 -10.85
CA SER A 34 -3.28 -7.43 -9.40
C SER A 34 -2.45 -6.27 -8.88
N GLN A 35 -2.98 -5.56 -7.90
CA GLN A 35 -2.25 -4.54 -7.15
C GLN A 35 -1.83 -5.17 -5.83
N ASN A 36 -0.53 -5.37 -5.68
CA ASN A 36 -0.02 -6.23 -4.62
C ASN A 36 0.33 -5.43 -3.38
N ALA A 37 -0.31 -5.78 -2.28
CA ALA A 37 0.04 -5.33 -0.94
C ALA A 37 0.16 -6.55 -0.03
N TYR A 38 1.05 -6.48 0.95
CA TYR A 38 1.32 -7.61 1.85
C TYR A 38 1.25 -7.17 3.29
N LEU A 39 0.67 -8.03 4.13
CA LEU A 39 0.66 -7.89 5.57
C LEU A 39 1.63 -8.92 6.16
N ILE A 40 2.55 -8.46 6.99
CA ILE A 40 3.50 -9.29 7.72
C ILE A 40 3.19 -9.11 9.19
N GLU A 41 2.84 -10.19 9.88
CA GLU A 41 2.45 -10.18 11.29
C GLU A 41 3.49 -10.96 12.11
N GLU A 42 4.32 -10.20 12.82
CA GLU A 42 5.31 -10.72 13.76
C GLU A 42 5.19 -9.96 15.10
N GLU A 43 6.30 -9.77 15.81
CA GLU A 43 6.35 -8.87 16.96
C GLU A 43 5.86 -7.46 16.60
N LYS A 44 6.12 -7.05 15.35
CA LYS A 44 5.58 -5.84 14.71
C LYS A 44 4.79 -6.21 13.48
N THR A 45 3.69 -5.51 13.27
CA THR A 45 2.87 -5.67 12.09
C THR A 45 3.26 -4.64 11.03
N VAL A 46 3.57 -5.13 9.84
CA VAL A 46 4.04 -4.32 8.71
C VAL A 46 3.09 -4.49 7.53
N LEU A 47 2.60 -3.38 6.99
CA LEU A 47 1.92 -3.35 5.69
C LEU A 47 2.93 -2.90 4.62
N ILE A 48 3.15 -3.73 3.61
CA ILE A 48 4.00 -3.41 2.46
C ILE A 48 3.11 -3.02 1.30
N ASP A 49 3.33 -1.83 0.78
CA ASP A 49 2.60 -1.18 -0.30
C ASP A 49 1.10 -0.98 -0.01
N THR A 50 0.44 -0.33 -0.94
CA THR A 50 -1.00 -0.13 -0.97
C THR A 50 -1.49 -0.38 -2.39
N VAL A 51 -2.65 0.17 -2.74
CA VAL A 51 -3.24 0.01 -4.06
C VAL A 51 -3.43 1.36 -4.74
N TRP A 52 -3.70 1.34 -6.03
CA TRP A 52 -4.00 2.53 -6.83
C TRP A 52 -5.21 3.29 -6.28
N THR A 53 -5.16 4.60 -6.39
CA THR A 53 -6.12 5.54 -5.79
C THR A 53 -7.60 5.23 -6.04
N PRO A 54 -8.05 4.80 -7.23
CA PRO A 54 -9.47 4.47 -7.43
C PRO A 54 -9.99 3.40 -6.47
N HIS A 55 -9.16 2.44 -6.11
CA HIS A 55 -9.53 1.30 -5.25
C HIS A 55 -9.17 1.49 -3.77
N ARG A 56 -8.72 2.69 -3.37
CA ARG A 56 -8.24 2.97 -2.01
C ARG A 56 -9.27 2.68 -0.91
N PHE A 57 -10.54 3.00 -1.15
CA PHE A 57 -11.59 2.80 -0.16
C PHE A 57 -11.91 1.33 0.00
N ASP A 58 -12.04 0.60 -1.10
CA ASP A 58 -12.28 -0.85 -1.08
C ASP A 58 -11.13 -1.60 -0.42
N PHE A 59 -9.90 -1.18 -0.69
CA PHE A 59 -8.71 -1.72 -0.06
C PHE A 59 -8.75 -1.53 1.45
N VAL A 60 -9.02 -0.31 1.93
CA VAL A 60 -9.08 -0.02 3.37
C VAL A 60 -10.21 -0.77 4.05
N GLU A 61 -11.41 -0.82 3.44
CA GLU A 61 -12.55 -1.56 3.98
C GLU A 61 -12.28 -3.08 4.01
N ASN A 62 -11.60 -3.61 3.01
CA ASN A 62 -11.18 -5.00 3.02
C ASN A 62 -10.10 -5.27 4.07
N LEU A 63 -9.14 -4.37 4.22
CA LEU A 63 -8.10 -4.51 5.23
C LEU A 63 -8.67 -4.46 6.67
N LYS A 64 -9.65 -3.60 6.93
CA LYS A 64 -10.37 -3.52 8.21
C LYS A 64 -11.08 -4.83 8.60
N LYS A 65 -11.52 -5.61 7.62
CA LYS A 65 -12.15 -6.92 7.87
C LYS A 65 -11.12 -7.98 8.30
N GLU A 66 -9.85 -7.78 7.96
CA GLU A 66 -8.77 -8.74 8.18
C GLU A 66 -7.93 -8.41 9.41
N ILE A 67 -7.80 -7.12 9.74
CA ILE A 67 -7.02 -6.65 10.88
C ILE A 67 -7.55 -5.31 11.40
N ASP A 68 -7.44 -5.11 12.70
CA ASP A 68 -7.58 -3.76 13.28
C ASP A 68 -6.41 -2.88 12.78
N LEU A 69 -6.73 -1.83 12.04
CA LEU A 69 -5.72 -0.95 11.45
C LEU A 69 -4.78 -0.32 12.50
N LYS A 70 -5.22 -0.20 13.75
CA LYS A 70 -4.39 0.31 14.85
C LYS A 70 -3.24 -0.62 15.23
N LYS A 71 -3.32 -1.90 14.84
CA LYS A 71 -2.28 -2.90 15.07
C LYS A 71 -1.16 -2.85 14.03
N ILE A 72 -1.33 -2.10 12.94
CA ILE A 72 -0.27 -1.92 11.95
C ILE A 72 0.76 -0.93 12.52
N ASP A 73 1.97 -1.39 12.76
CA ASP A 73 3.06 -0.56 13.30
C ASP A 73 3.77 0.25 12.22
N PHE A 74 3.92 -0.33 11.02
CA PHE A 74 4.66 0.29 9.93
C PHE A 74 3.95 0.10 8.59
N ILE A 75 4.07 1.10 7.73
CA ILE A 75 3.75 0.98 6.31
C ILE A 75 5.03 1.25 5.53
N VAL A 76 5.40 0.30 4.67
CA VAL A 76 6.56 0.38 3.81
C VAL A 76 6.09 0.60 2.38
N ALA A 77 6.41 1.76 1.80
CA ALA A 77 6.22 1.99 0.37
C ALA A 77 7.47 1.52 -0.38
N HIS A 78 7.33 0.50 -1.21
CA HIS A 78 8.42 -0.07 -1.98
C HIS A 78 9.00 0.95 -2.97
N HIS A 79 8.12 1.72 -3.63
CA HIS A 79 8.48 2.88 -4.44
C HIS A 79 7.36 3.95 -4.45
N GLY A 80 7.63 5.09 -5.09
CA GLY A 80 6.75 6.26 -5.05
C GLY A 80 5.72 6.34 -6.16
N GLU A 81 5.52 5.30 -6.97
CA GLU A 81 4.53 5.30 -8.05
C GLU A 81 3.10 5.21 -7.52
N CYS A 82 2.16 5.64 -8.37
CA CYS A 82 0.78 5.89 -7.95
C CYS A 82 0.04 4.64 -7.48
N ASP A 83 0.39 3.50 -8.04
CA ASP A 83 -0.18 2.19 -7.77
C ASP A 83 0.31 1.57 -6.45
N HIS A 84 1.40 2.10 -5.88
CA HIS A 84 1.94 1.64 -4.61
C HIS A 84 1.77 2.64 -3.45
N SER A 85 1.83 3.95 -3.72
CA SER A 85 1.96 4.95 -2.67
C SER A 85 0.77 5.90 -2.52
N ARG A 86 -0.07 6.08 -3.53
CA ARG A 86 -1.12 7.11 -3.48
C ARG A 86 -2.26 6.82 -2.52
N SER A 87 -2.53 5.59 -2.21
CA SER A 87 -3.52 5.24 -1.18
C SER A 87 -3.04 5.56 0.24
N LEU A 88 -1.75 5.82 0.43
CA LEU A 88 -1.18 6.26 1.71
C LEU A 88 -1.66 7.64 2.14
N THR A 89 -1.98 8.52 1.19
CA THR A 89 -2.45 9.89 1.44
C THR A 89 -3.97 9.98 1.59
N ALA A 90 -4.66 8.87 1.38
CA ALA A 90 -6.10 8.83 1.57
C ALA A 90 -6.40 8.98 3.07
N ALA A 91 -7.32 9.88 3.41
CA ALA A 91 -7.80 10.17 4.76
C ALA A 91 -8.41 8.95 5.51
N SER A 92 -8.29 7.77 4.94
CA SER A 92 -8.84 6.51 5.42
C SER A 92 -7.88 5.69 6.28
N LEU A 93 -6.57 5.95 6.20
CA LEU A 93 -5.60 5.35 7.10
C LEU A 93 -5.37 6.30 8.28
N PRO A 94 -5.40 5.84 9.52
CA PRO A 94 -5.16 6.68 10.67
C PRO A 94 -3.81 7.39 10.51
N GLU A 95 -3.78 8.70 10.78
CA GLU A 95 -2.58 9.54 10.66
C GLU A 95 -1.36 9.00 11.44
N GLN A 96 -1.63 8.12 12.40
CA GLN A 96 -0.64 7.43 13.25
C GLN A 96 0.12 6.32 12.51
N LEU A 97 -0.39 5.83 11.37
CA LEU A 97 0.18 4.72 10.59
C LEU A 97 1.25 5.16 9.57
N LEU A 98 1.45 6.45 9.37
CA LEU A 98 2.37 7.00 8.37
C LEU A 98 3.85 6.93 8.83
N ARG A 99 4.33 5.73 9.14
CA ARG A 99 5.77 5.44 9.21
C ARG A 99 6.20 4.87 7.85
N ILE A 100 6.29 5.73 6.85
CA ILE A 100 6.71 5.34 5.51
C ILE A 100 8.23 5.24 5.50
N CYS A 101 8.75 4.06 5.23
CA CYS A 101 10.16 3.86 4.93
C CYS A 101 10.30 3.65 3.40
N PRO A 102 10.80 4.63 2.63
CA PRO A 102 11.07 4.41 1.22
C PRO A 102 12.27 3.47 1.06
N MET A 103 12.06 2.34 0.41
CA MET A 103 13.10 1.33 0.19
C MET A 103 14.12 1.71 -0.90
N THR A 104 13.88 2.77 -1.67
CA THR A 104 14.79 3.21 -2.74
C THR A 104 15.16 4.68 -2.62
N GLY A 105 16.43 4.99 -2.90
CA GLY A 105 16.98 6.35 -2.89
C GLY A 105 16.43 7.30 -3.97
N ALA A 106 15.42 6.89 -4.72
CA ALA A 106 14.79 7.66 -5.81
C ALA A 106 13.61 8.52 -5.35
N ALA A 107 13.16 8.42 -4.10
CA ALA A 107 12.07 9.24 -3.56
C ALA A 107 12.51 10.71 -3.32
N ARG A 108 12.97 11.37 -4.36
CA ARG A 108 13.31 12.81 -4.35
C ARG A 108 12.19 13.71 -4.88
N SER A 109 10.94 13.35 -4.74
CA SER A 109 9.89 14.37 -4.84
C SER A 109 9.67 15.00 -3.46
N ALA A 110 9.59 16.32 -3.42
CA ALA A 110 9.45 17.09 -2.17
C ALA A 110 8.21 16.70 -1.36
N ALA A 111 7.22 16.05 -1.97
CA ALA A 111 6.02 15.52 -1.31
C ALA A 111 6.32 14.22 -0.55
N SER A 112 7.06 13.29 -1.14
CA SER A 112 7.46 12.02 -0.49
C SER A 112 8.42 12.26 0.68
N ALA A 113 9.32 13.25 0.56
CA ALA A 113 10.24 13.62 1.63
C ALA A 113 9.52 14.18 2.88
N ARG A 114 8.40 14.89 2.71
CA ARG A 114 7.66 15.47 3.86
C ARG A 114 6.93 14.41 4.68
N ILE A 115 6.57 13.30 4.10
CA ILE A 115 5.89 12.20 4.79
C ILE A 115 6.90 11.40 5.62
N CYS A 116 8.12 11.19 5.09
CA CYS A 116 9.19 10.47 5.79
C CYS A 116 9.80 11.27 6.97
N LEU A 117 9.86 12.61 6.88
CA LEU A 117 10.63 13.45 7.83
C LEU A 117 9.86 13.85 9.10
N ARG A 118 8.54 13.64 9.19
CA ARG A 118 7.79 14.17 10.36
C ARG A 118 7.86 13.32 11.63
N ARG A 119 8.50 12.12 11.64
CA ARG A 119 8.51 11.24 12.83
C ARG A 119 9.83 10.58 13.21
N PHE A 120 10.95 11.04 12.67
CA PHE A 120 12.26 10.60 13.18
C PHE A 120 12.84 11.49 14.31
N ASN A 121 12.12 12.52 14.74
CA ASN A 121 12.53 13.41 15.83
C ASN A 121 11.54 13.31 17.00
N ARG A 122 11.46 12.13 17.62
CA ARG A 122 11.09 11.99 19.06
C ARG A 122 11.70 10.72 19.62
#